data_6216826b13ccf9308c711ed7e301e21b
#
_entry.id   6216826b13ccf9308c711ed7e301e21b
#
_cell.length_a   1.000
_cell.length_b   1.000
_cell.length_c   1.000
_cell.angle_alpha   90.00
_cell.angle_beta   90.00
_cell.angle_gamma   90.00
#
_symmetry.space_group_name_H-M   'P 1'
#
loop_
_entity.id
_entity.type
_entity.pdbx_description
1 polymer ?
#
loop_
_entity_poly.entity_id
_entity_poly.type
_entity_poly.pdbx_seq_one_letter_code
_entity_poly.pdbx_strand_id
1 'polypeptide(L)'
;MNSAFADTKNHWAAGYVNFCASNHIIAGKSATKFDPDSTVTGQEAAKMLLVVAGYDAAKAGLTGANWAQNTMSYAGLAGLFNDVDSPVEQALPRQYAAQMLYNALDVNRVKWSTDSNSFDEIQAWSGSGFTKETVGEKYMNLARTGKDVDAPLYLIGTEKEAGRDTYSLNTSGDTYIRVKGDYSDLVGQRIVVMHEKGKTDNVYGV
;
A
#
# COMPACT_ATOMS: atom_id res chain seq x y z
N MET A 1 22.55 17.41 -1.50
CA MET A 1 22.04 16.83 -0.24
C MET A 1 23.11 15.92 0.33
N ASN A 2 23.43 16.04 1.62
CA ASN A 2 24.32 15.07 2.25
C ASN A 2 23.56 13.74 2.33
N SER A 3 24.15 12.68 1.80
CA SER A 3 23.57 11.33 1.92
C SER A 3 23.67 10.85 3.35
N ALA A 4 22.61 10.21 3.87
CA ALA A 4 22.65 9.57 5.19
C ALA A 4 23.69 8.45 5.26
N PHE A 5 24.01 7.83 4.10
CA PHE A 5 24.96 6.72 4.01
C PHE A 5 26.04 7.02 2.96
N ALA A 6 27.27 6.64 3.25
CA ALA A 6 28.43 6.95 2.39
C ALA A 6 28.36 6.25 1.02
N ASP A 7 27.83 5.05 0.99
CA ASP A 7 27.70 4.20 -0.20
C ASP A 7 26.52 4.57 -1.11
N THR A 8 25.63 5.44 -0.68
CA THR A 8 24.51 5.91 -1.50
C THR A 8 24.75 7.28 -2.14
N LYS A 9 25.86 7.95 -1.82
CA LYS A 9 26.12 9.34 -2.21
C LYS A 9 26.01 9.60 -3.71
N ASN A 10 26.46 8.67 -4.55
CA ASN A 10 26.43 8.77 -6.01
C ASN A 10 25.46 7.76 -6.64
N HIS A 11 24.64 7.11 -5.84
CA HIS A 11 23.70 6.10 -6.30
C HIS A 11 22.40 6.77 -6.77
N TRP A 12 21.77 6.25 -7.84
CA TRP A 12 20.54 6.79 -8.39
C TRP A 12 19.40 6.86 -7.35
N ALA A 13 19.38 5.92 -6.40
CA ALA A 13 18.37 5.85 -5.34
C ALA A 13 18.66 6.75 -4.13
N ALA A 14 19.74 7.55 -4.14
CA ALA A 14 20.16 8.36 -2.98
C ALA A 14 19.03 9.23 -2.39
N GLY A 15 18.22 9.86 -3.25
CA GLY A 15 17.09 10.69 -2.83
C GLY A 15 16.01 9.88 -2.09
N TYR A 16 15.67 8.71 -2.62
CA TYR A 16 14.70 7.80 -2.00
C TYR A 16 15.20 7.24 -0.67
N VAL A 17 16.45 6.79 -0.64
CA VAL A 17 17.08 6.28 0.58
C VAL A 17 17.12 7.34 1.67
N ASN A 18 17.52 8.57 1.34
CA ASN A 18 17.55 9.68 2.29
C ASN A 18 16.15 10.01 2.83
N PHE A 19 15.15 10.06 1.96
CA PHE A 19 13.76 10.29 2.35
C PHE A 19 13.27 9.19 3.29
N CYS A 20 13.44 7.93 2.93
CA CYS A 20 12.99 6.80 3.74
C CYS A 20 13.74 6.71 5.08
N ALA A 21 15.04 7.00 5.09
CA ALA A 21 15.83 7.00 6.31
C ALA A 21 15.44 8.15 7.26
N SER A 22 15.21 9.36 6.73
CA SER A 22 14.76 10.50 7.54
C SER A 22 13.36 10.33 8.12
N ASN A 23 12.54 9.48 7.51
CA ASN A 23 11.21 9.10 7.99
C ASN A 23 11.21 7.76 8.77
N HIS A 24 12.39 7.23 9.11
CA HIS A 24 12.56 5.98 9.86
C HIS A 24 11.95 4.73 9.22
N ILE A 25 11.59 4.79 7.93
CA ILE A 25 11.03 3.67 7.16
C ILE A 25 12.08 2.59 6.95
N ILE A 26 13.31 3.03 6.68
CA ILE A 26 14.47 2.15 6.50
C ILE A 26 15.58 2.50 7.49
N ALA A 27 16.41 1.51 7.77
CA ALA A 27 17.68 1.68 8.47
C ALA A 27 18.81 1.13 7.62
N GLY A 28 20.03 1.70 7.76
CA GLY A 28 21.20 1.15 7.11
C GLY A 28 21.65 -0.18 7.74
N LYS A 29 22.50 -0.91 7.04
CA LYS A 29 23.19 -2.10 7.58
C LYS A 29 24.19 -1.71 8.68
N SER A 30 24.59 -0.43 8.69
CA SER A 30 25.34 0.23 9.76
C SER A 30 25.03 1.74 9.76
N ALA A 31 25.63 2.48 10.69
CA ALA A 31 25.48 3.94 10.75
C ALA A 31 25.93 4.67 9.47
N THR A 32 26.79 4.08 8.66
CA THR A 32 27.37 4.71 7.46
C THR A 32 27.14 3.92 6.16
N LYS A 33 26.59 2.69 6.22
CA LYS A 33 26.39 1.81 5.07
C LYS A 33 24.94 1.39 4.94
N PHE A 34 24.36 1.58 3.73
CA PHE A 34 23.03 1.14 3.37
C PHE A 34 23.02 -0.15 2.56
N ASP A 35 23.92 -0.28 1.58
CA ASP A 35 24.04 -1.38 0.63
C ASP A 35 22.88 -1.40 -0.40
N PRO A 36 22.78 -0.35 -1.25
CA PRO A 36 21.60 -0.09 -2.07
C PRO A 36 21.36 -1.14 -3.16
N ASP A 37 22.37 -1.90 -3.55
CA ASP A 37 22.26 -2.95 -4.56
C ASP A 37 21.98 -4.35 -3.98
N SER A 38 21.87 -4.45 -2.66
CA SER A 38 21.47 -5.71 -2.00
C SER A 38 20.01 -6.05 -2.30
N THR A 39 19.71 -7.33 -2.33
CA THR A 39 18.33 -7.81 -2.36
C THR A 39 17.61 -7.52 -1.04
N VAL A 40 16.29 -7.31 -1.12
CA VAL A 40 15.39 -7.15 0.03
C VAL A 40 14.63 -8.44 0.23
N THR A 41 14.52 -8.89 1.48
CA THR A 41 13.70 -10.04 1.85
C THR A 41 12.24 -9.64 2.07
N GLY A 42 11.32 -10.61 2.07
CA GLY A 42 9.91 -10.38 2.39
C GLY A 42 9.73 -9.81 3.80
N GLN A 43 10.53 -10.28 4.77
CA GLN A 43 10.52 -9.75 6.15
C GLN A 43 10.97 -8.29 6.22
N GLU A 44 12.03 -7.92 5.50
CA GLU A 44 12.51 -6.54 5.43
C GLU A 44 11.48 -5.62 4.75
N ALA A 45 10.87 -6.08 3.65
CA ALA A 45 9.80 -5.34 2.97
C ALA A 45 8.59 -5.14 3.89
N ALA A 46 8.15 -6.19 4.59
CA ALA A 46 7.05 -6.12 5.54
C ALA A 46 7.31 -5.12 6.68
N LYS A 47 8.53 -5.14 7.25
CA LYS A 47 8.93 -4.15 8.27
C LYS A 47 8.81 -2.72 7.75
N MET A 48 9.30 -2.43 6.55
CA MET A 48 9.18 -1.11 5.94
C MET A 48 7.71 -0.67 5.80
N LEU A 49 6.85 -1.57 5.33
CA LEU A 49 5.42 -1.29 5.13
C LEU A 49 4.66 -1.09 6.46
N LEU A 50 5.01 -1.84 7.51
CA LEU A 50 4.46 -1.62 8.85
C LEU A 50 4.83 -0.24 9.39
N VAL A 51 6.08 0.21 9.21
CA VAL A 51 6.48 1.56 9.64
C VAL A 51 5.72 2.63 8.86
N VAL A 52 5.49 2.44 7.55
CA VAL A 52 4.63 3.34 6.75
C VAL A 52 3.19 3.36 7.28
N ALA A 53 2.67 2.23 7.75
CA ALA A 53 1.35 2.15 8.37
C ALA A 53 1.29 2.81 9.77
N GLY A 54 2.44 3.21 10.35
CA GLY A 54 2.51 3.95 11.61
C GLY A 54 2.97 3.12 12.81
N TYR A 55 3.42 1.89 12.61
CA TYR A 55 4.04 1.11 13.68
C TYR A 55 5.39 1.72 14.07
N ASP A 56 5.51 2.16 15.31
CA ASP A 56 6.81 2.54 15.88
C ASP A 56 7.69 1.30 16.00
N ALA A 57 8.84 1.33 15.34
CA ALA A 57 9.70 0.15 15.22
C ALA A 57 10.22 -0.37 16.57
N ALA A 58 10.45 0.52 17.54
CA ALA A 58 10.91 0.14 18.87
C ALA A 58 9.76 -0.45 19.71
N LYS A 59 8.59 0.22 19.69
CA LYS A 59 7.39 -0.21 20.43
C LYS A 59 6.81 -1.52 19.90
N ALA A 60 6.85 -1.73 18.60
CA ALA A 60 6.42 -2.96 17.94
C ALA A 60 7.48 -4.07 18.00
N GLY A 61 8.66 -3.80 18.55
CA GLY A 61 9.76 -4.77 18.58
C GLY A 61 10.27 -5.17 17.19
N LEU A 62 10.16 -4.27 16.20
CA LEU A 62 10.67 -4.47 14.84
C LEU A 62 12.19 -4.22 14.75
N THR A 63 12.86 -4.18 15.90
CA THR A 63 14.32 -4.03 16.06
C THR A 63 14.82 -5.04 17.08
N GLY A 64 16.16 -5.29 17.10
CA GLY A 64 16.75 -6.25 18.04
C GLY A 64 16.58 -7.72 17.59
N ALA A 65 16.80 -8.68 18.50
CA ALA A 65 16.91 -10.10 18.16
C ALA A 65 15.64 -10.74 17.59
N ASN A 66 14.46 -10.27 18.02
CA ASN A 66 13.15 -10.84 17.65
C ASN A 66 12.45 -10.05 16.54
N TRP A 67 13.14 -9.12 15.86
CA TRP A 67 12.52 -8.22 14.89
C TRP A 67 11.75 -8.96 13.79
N ALA A 68 12.32 -10.04 13.27
CA ALA A 68 11.71 -10.80 12.18
C ALA A 68 10.41 -11.48 12.62
N GLN A 69 10.39 -12.14 13.78
CA GLN A 69 9.21 -12.80 14.33
C GLN A 69 8.09 -11.78 14.59
N ASN A 70 8.42 -10.66 15.21
CA ASN A 70 7.44 -9.60 15.49
C ASN A 70 6.92 -8.98 14.20
N THR A 71 7.80 -8.74 13.21
CA THR A 71 7.39 -8.25 11.88
C THR A 71 6.40 -9.20 11.24
N MET A 72 6.69 -10.51 11.24
CA MET A 72 5.80 -11.51 10.65
C MET A 72 4.44 -11.56 11.33
N SER A 73 4.40 -11.41 12.65
CA SER A 73 3.14 -11.37 13.42
C SER A 73 2.27 -10.17 13.00
N TYR A 74 2.82 -8.95 13.03
CA TYR A 74 2.06 -7.76 12.63
C TYR A 74 1.70 -7.77 11.14
N ALA A 75 2.61 -8.19 10.26
CA ALA A 75 2.39 -8.24 8.83
C ALA A 75 1.31 -9.26 8.42
N GLY A 76 1.27 -10.40 9.11
CA GLY A 76 0.22 -11.41 8.94
C GLY A 76 -1.15 -10.87 9.34
N LEU A 77 -1.25 -10.23 10.51
CA LEU A 77 -2.49 -9.59 10.97
C LEU A 77 -2.95 -8.45 10.05
N ALA A 78 -2.00 -7.71 9.48
CA ALA A 78 -2.28 -6.62 8.54
C ALA A 78 -2.58 -7.10 7.10
N GLY A 79 -2.48 -8.39 6.80
CA GLY A 79 -2.74 -8.95 5.48
C GLY A 79 -1.67 -8.63 4.43
N LEU A 80 -0.46 -8.21 4.84
CA LEU A 80 0.61 -7.82 3.90
C LEU A 80 1.08 -8.98 3.01
N PHE A 81 0.90 -10.23 3.45
CA PHE A 81 1.31 -11.42 2.72
C PHE A 81 0.17 -12.11 1.95
N ASN A 82 -1.01 -11.48 1.85
CA ASN A 82 -2.09 -12.04 1.04
C ASN A 82 -1.63 -12.16 -0.42
N ASP A 83 -1.83 -13.36 -1.02
CA ASP A 83 -1.42 -13.69 -2.39
C ASP A 83 0.10 -13.55 -2.65
N VAL A 84 0.93 -13.65 -1.61
CA VAL A 84 2.40 -13.66 -1.70
C VAL A 84 2.90 -15.08 -1.47
N ASP A 85 3.16 -15.79 -2.57
CA ASP A 85 3.73 -17.15 -2.54
C ASP A 85 5.25 -17.09 -2.76
N SER A 86 5.96 -16.68 -1.72
CA SER A 86 7.43 -16.58 -1.71
C SER A 86 7.98 -16.78 -0.31
N PRO A 87 9.11 -17.49 -0.16
CA PRO A 87 9.82 -17.58 1.12
C PRO A 87 10.21 -16.18 1.63
N VAL A 88 9.73 -15.82 2.81
CA VAL A 88 9.86 -14.44 3.33
C VAL A 88 11.26 -14.09 3.81
N GLU A 89 12.11 -15.10 4.07
CA GLU A 89 13.50 -14.94 4.48
C GLU A 89 14.47 -14.80 3.30
N GLN A 90 13.99 -15.04 2.08
CA GLN A 90 14.80 -14.98 0.86
C GLN A 90 14.57 -13.65 0.11
N ALA A 91 15.39 -13.43 -0.92
CA ALA A 91 15.23 -12.30 -1.83
C ALA A 91 13.81 -12.27 -2.41
N LEU A 92 13.10 -11.18 -2.17
CA LEU A 92 11.71 -11.02 -2.60
C LEU A 92 11.64 -10.76 -4.11
N PRO A 93 10.96 -11.62 -4.90
CA PRO A 93 10.71 -11.36 -6.32
C PRO A 93 9.89 -10.08 -6.53
N ARG A 94 10.17 -9.35 -7.61
CA ARG A 94 9.51 -8.06 -7.91
C ARG A 94 7.98 -8.15 -7.96
N GLN A 95 7.43 -9.24 -8.48
CA GLN A 95 5.98 -9.47 -8.51
C GLN A 95 5.36 -9.49 -7.12
N TYR A 96 6.01 -10.17 -6.16
CA TYR A 96 5.53 -10.23 -4.79
C TYR A 96 5.81 -8.96 -4.01
N ALA A 97 6.88 -8.23 -4.35
CA ALA A 97 7.07 -6.88 -3.83
C ALA A 97 5.92 -5.94 -4.28
N ALA A 98 5.49 -6.03 -5.53
CA ALA A 98 4.33 -5.29 -6.03
C ALA A 98 3.03 -5.71 -5.32
N GLN A 99 2.84 -7.03 -5.10
CA GLN A 99 1.68 -7.55 -4.36
C GLN A 99 1.66 -7.03 -2.92
N MET A 100 2.79 -7.06 -2.22
CA MET A 100 2.87 -6.51 -0.85
C MET A 100 2.59 -5.00 -0.81
N LEU A 101 3.07 -4.22 -1.79
CA LEU A 101 2.75 -2.80 -1.89
C LEU A 101 1.25 -2.59 -2.14
N TYR A 102 0.64 -3.40 -3.00
CA TYR A 102 -0.81 -3.36 -3.23
C TYR A 102 -1.60 -3.68 -1.96
N ASN A 103 -1.22 -4.75 -1.24
CA ASN A 103 -1.84 -5.12 0.03
C ASN A 103 -1.70 -4.00 1.08
N ALA A 104 -0.54 -3.34 1.11
CA ALA A 104 -0.27 -2.26 2.05
C ALA A 104 -1.23 -1.07 1.90
N LEU A 105 -1.80 -0.83 0.71
CA LEU A 105 -2.78 0.23 0.51
C LEU A 105 -4.03 0.07 1.39
N ASP A 106 -4.38 -1.15 1.73
CA ASP A 106 -5.56 -1.49 2.55
C ASP A 106 -5.24 -1.65 4.03
N VAL A 107 -3.97 -1.56 4.43
CA VAL A 107 -3.58 -1.65 5.83
C VAL A 107 -4.08 -0.43 6.60
N ASN A 108 -4.78 -0.67 7.70
CA ASN A 108 -5.19 0.39 8.61
C ASN A 108 -3.97 1.05 9.24
N ARG A 109 -3.94 2.37 9.22
CA ARG A 109 -2.90 3.13 9.90
C ARG A 109 -3.09 3.08 11.41
N VAL A 110 -1.97 3.04 12.11
CA VAL A 110 -1.95 2.96 13.56
C VAL A 110 -1.07 4.06 14.17
N LYS A 111 -1.28 4.31 15.45
CA LYS A 111 -0.41 5.12 16.31
C LYS A 111 -0.22 4.42 17.65
N TRP A 112 0.94 4.60 18.26
CA TRP A 112 1.15 4.12 19.62
C TRP A 112 0.33 4.93 20.60
N SER A 113 -0.39 4.23 21.47
CA SER A 113 -1.15 4.81 22.59
C SER A 113 -0.45 4.46 23.91
N THR A 114 -0.08 5.49 24.67
CA THR A 114 0.49 5.31 26.02
C THR A 114 -0.56 4.86 27.03
N ASP A 115 -1.82 5.18 26.79
CA ASP A 115 -2.92 4.87 27.71
C ASP A 115 -3.29 3.39 27.65
N SER A 116 -3.39 2.83 26.45
CA SER A 116 -3.67 1.41 26.23
C SER A 116 -2.41 0.53 26.20
N ASN A 117 -1.22 1.14 26.12
CA ASN A 117 0.07 0.49 25.86
C ASN A 117 0.01 -0.44 24.64
N SER A 118 -0.67 0.02 23.59
CA SER A 118 -0.92 -0.71 22.35
C SER A 118 -0.95 0.22 21.14
N PHE A 119 -1.07 -0.37 19.94
CA PHE A 119 -1.30 0.39 18.72
C PHE A 119 -2.81 0.55 18.50
N ASP A 120 -3.26 1.81 18.52
CA ASP A 120 -4.64 2.16 18.20
C ASP A 120 -4.75 2.54 16.72
N GLU A 121 -5.81 2.06 16.07
CA GLU A 121 -6.10 2.41 14.68
C GLU A 121 -6.50 3.89 14.57
N ILE A 122 -5.96 4.57 13.55
CA ILE A 122 -6.26 5.97 13.29
C ILE A 122 -7.64 6.06 12.63
N GLN A 123 -8.50 6.93 13.17
CA GLN A 123 -9.82 7.20 12.62
C GLN A 123 -9.78 8.45 11.74
N ALA A 124 -10.45 8.39 10.58
CA ALA A 124 -10.65 9.53 9.70
C ALA A 124 -12.15 9.77 9.48
N TRP A 125 -12.53 11.03 9.29
CA TRP A 125 -13.91 11.40 8.97
C TRP A 125 -14.20 11.10 7.50
N SER A 126 -15.23 10.30 7.22
CA SER A 126 -15.63 9.88 5.87
C SER A 126 -16.79 10.69 5.26
N GLY A 127 -17.27 11.74 5.96
CA GLY A 127 -18.47 12.50 5.58
C GLY A 127 -19.78 11.96 6.17
N SER A 128 -19.84 10.67 6.49
CA SER A 128 -20.99 10.01 7.14
C SER A 128 -20.67 9.45 8.53
N GLY A 129 -19.39 9.42 8.90
CA GLY A 129 -18.93 8.91 10.18
C GLY A 129 -17.41 8.74 10.22
N PHE A 130 -16.91 8.23 11.33
CA PHE A 130 -15.50 7.87 11.46
C PHE A 130 -15.27 6.49 10.87
N THR A 131 -14.25 6.38 10.02
CA THR A 131 -13.74 5.15 9.44
C THR A 131 -12.26 4.99 9.78
N LYS A 132 -11.74 3.76 9.71
CA LYS A 132 -10.32 3.51 9.88
C LYS A 132 -9.57 4.08 8.68
N GLU A 133 -8.54 4.91 8.92
CA GLU A 133 -7.71 5.48 7.87
C GLU A 133 -6.73 4.42 7.35
N THR A 134 -6.72 4.15 6.07
CA THR A 134 -5.76 3.24 5.45
C THR A 134 -4.50 3.97 4.96
N VAL A 135 -3.45 3.20 4.66
CA VAL A 135 -2.22 3.71 4.02
C VAL A 135 -2.54 4.36 2.67
N GLY A 136 -3.39 3.71 1.85
CA GLY A 136 -3.81 4.24 0.55
C GLY A 136 -4.59 5.55 0.67
N GLU A 137 -5.51 5.65 1.63
CA GLU A 137 -6.23 6.91 1.89
C GLU A 137 -5.28 8.02 2.30
N LYS A 138 -4.34 7.74 3.19
CA LYS A 138 -3.40 8.75 3.69
C LYS A 138 -2.46 9.30 2.64
N TYR A 139 -1.84 8.43 1.86
CA TYR A 139 -0.72 8.83 1.01
C TYR A 139 -1.10 9.02 -0.47
N MET A 140 -2.21 8.42 -0.91
CA MET A 140 -2.69 8.50 -2.28
C MET A 140 -4.08 9.12 -2.41
N ASN A 141 -4.71 9.49 -1.29
CA ASN A 141 -6.13 9.89 -1.26
C ASN A 141 -7.03 8.84 -1.94
N LEU A 142 -6.69 7.56 -1.75
CA LEU A 142 -7.31 6.42 -2.41
C LEU A 142 -8.71 6.18 -1.87
N ALA A 143 -9.67 5.98 -2.77
CA ALA A 143 -10.97 5.39 -2.48
C ALA A 143 -11.16 4.13 -3.34
N ARG A 144 -11.99 3.21 -2.86
CA ARG A 144 -12.38 2.00 -3.59
C ARG A 144 -13.90 1.94 -3.65
N THR A 145 -14.44 1.86 -4.88
CA THR A 145 -15.88 1.66 -5.11
C THR A 145 -16.11 0.23 -5.56
N GLY A 146 -17.17 -0.41 -5.03
CA GLY A 146 -17.51 -1.81 -5.32
C GLY A 146 -16.80 -2.84 -4.44
N LYS A 147 -15.98 -2.40 -3.46
CA LYS A 147 -15.34 -3.29 -2.49
C LYS A 147 -16.34 -3.92 -1.52
N ASP A 148 -17.38 -3.15 -1.16
CA ASP A 148 -18.43 -3.62 -0.24
C ASP A 148 -19.21 -4.78 -0.85
N VAL A 149 -19.45 -5.81 -0.04
CA VAL A 149 -20.22 -6.99 -0.46
C VAL A 149 -21.69 -6.63 -0.67
N ASP A 150 -22.20 -5.69 0.12
CA ASP A 150 -23.59 -5.22 0.06
C ASP A 150 -23.82 -4.17 -1.03
N ALA A 151 -22.75 -3.62 -1.61
CA ALA A 151 -22.78 -2.64 -2.69
C ALA A 151 -21.80 -2.99 -3.82
N PRO A 152 -21.91 -4.18 -4.45
CA PRO A 152 -21.00 -4.63 -5.48
C PRO A 152 -21.19 -3.81 -6.77
N LEU A 153 -20.11 -3.57 -7.49
CA LEU A 153 -20.14 -3.06 -8.85
C LEU A 153 -19.90 -4.18 -9.85
N TYR A 154 -20.67 -4.15 -10.94
CA TYR A 154 -20.45 -5.03 -12.08
C TYR A 154 -20.17 -4.18 -13.31
N LEU A 155 -19.16 -4.54 -14.07
CA LEU A 155 -18.90 -3.92 -15.35
C LEU A 155 -19.92 -4.44 -16.37
N ILE A 156 -20.78 -3.57 -16.90
CA ILE A 156 -21.83 -3.96 -17.87
C ILE A 156 -21.52 -3.50 -19.29
N GLY A 157 -20.49 -2.71 -19.50
CA GLY A 157 -20.02 -2.28 -20.81
C GLY A 157 -18.90 -1.27 -20.70
N THR A 158 -18.29 -0.92 -21.83
CA THR A 158 -17.25 0.10 -21.95
C THR A 158 -17.74 1.23 -22.85
N GLU A 159 -17.19 2.44 -22.74
CA GLU A 159 -17.51 3.56 -23.64
C GLU A 159 -17.12 3.29 -25.09
N LYS A 160 -16.18 2.39 -25.34
CA LYS A 160 -15.82 1.95 -26.70
C LYS A 160 -17.02 1.31 -27.42
N GLU A 161 -17.80 0.52 -26.70
CA GLU A 161 -19.02 -0.11 -27.22
C GLU A 161 -20.12 0.92 -27.49
N ALA A 162 -20.13 2.03 -26.74
CA ALA A 162 -21.04 3.14 -26.92
C ALA A 162 -20.58 4.15 -28.02
N GLY A 163 -19.45 3.88 -28.69
CA GLY A 163 -18.95 4.72 -29.79
C GLY A 163 -18.30 6.02 -29.38
N ARG A 164 -17.76 6.10 -28.18
CA ARG A 164 -17.03 7.28 -27.65
C ARG A 164 -15.53 7.01 -27.61
N ASP A 165 -14.73 8.07 -27.81
CA ASP A 165 -13.26 7.99 -27.87
C ASP A 165 -12.59 7.77 -26.49
N THR A 166 -13.34 7.86 -25.39
CA THR A 166 -12.84 7.67 -24.03
C THR A 166 -13.47 6.44 -23.40
N TYR A 167 -12.63 5.55 -22.92
CA TYR A 167 -13.09 4.39 -22.16
C TYR A 167 -13.72 4.86 -20.84
N SER A 168 -14.97 4.50 -20.60
CA SER A 168 -15.58 4.54 -19.28
C SER A 168 -16.14 3.19 -18.93
N LEU A 169 -16.12 2.89 -17.65
CA LEU A 169 -16.75 1.71 -17.09
C LEU A 169 -18.20 2.07 -16.77
N ASN A 170 -19.14 1.29 -17.30
CA ASN A 170 -20.53 1.37 -16.92
C ASN A 170 -20.79 0.30 -15.87
N THR A 171 -21.20 0.71 -14.69
CA THR A 171 -21.50 -0.19 -13.59
C THR A 171 -23.00 -0.31 -13.40
N SER A 172 -23.45 -1.35 -12.72
CA SER A 172 -24.87 -1.61 -12.46
C SER A 172 -25.62 -0.50 -11.70
N GLY A 173 -24.90 0.51 -11.20
CA GLY A 173 -25.45 1.67 -10.50
C GLY A 173 -25.52 2.95 -11.35
N ASP A 174 -25.51 2.86 -12.69
CA ASP A 174 -25.48 3.99 -13.64
C ASP A 174 -24.29 4.95 -13.42
N THR A 175 -23.25 4.49 -12.77
CA THR A 175 -22.04 5.27 -12.53
C THR A 175 -21.06 5.09 -13.68
N TYR A 176 -20.77 6.18 -14.39
CA TYR A 176 -19.71 6.20 -15.40
C TYR A 176 -18.39 6.61 -14.74
N ILE A 177 -17.41 5.73 -14.82
CA ILE A 177 -16.06 5.99 -14.34
C ILE A 177 -15.13 5.97 -15.55
N ARG A 178 -14.47 7.10 -15.83
CA ARG A 178 -13.51 7.19 -16.93
C ARG A 178 -12.20 6.55 -16.54
N VAL A 179 -11.74 5.58 -17.33
CA VAL A 179 -10.46 4.90 -17.09
C VAL A 179 -9.58 5.01 -18.34
N LYS A 180 -8.27 5.04 -18.11
CA LYS A 180 -7.29 4.86 -19.18
C LYS A 180 -6.96 3.37 -19.26
N GLY A 181 -7.24 2.76 -20.39
CA GLY A 181 -6.99 1.34 -20.62
C GLY A 181 -8.20 0.60 -21.14
N ASP A 182 -7.98 -0.63 -21.57
CA ASP A 182 -9.02 -1.52 -22.06
C ASP A 182 -9.34 -2.55 -20.98
N TYR A 183 -10.54 -2.50 -20.45
CA TYR A 183 -11.07 -3.42 -19.45
C TYR A 183 -12.24 -4.26 -20.01
N SER A 184 -12.36 -4.38 -21.33
CA SER A 184 -13.43 -5.14 -21.98
C SER A 184 -13.49 -6.60 -21.51
N ASP A 185 -12.35 -7.19 -21.17
CA ASP A 185 -12.26 -8.56 -20.62
C ASP A 185 -12.96 -8.73 -19.27
N LEU A 186 -13.24 -7.62 -18.57
CA LEU A 186 -13.94 -7.62 -17.28
C LEU A 186 -15.45 -7.44 -17.40
N VAL A 187 -16.00 -7.26 -18.61
CA VAL A 187 -17.45 -7.09 -18.81
C VAL A 187 -18.20 -8.31 -18.29
N GLY A 188 -19.21 -8.06 -17.47
CA GLY A 188 -20.00 -9.08 -16.76
C GLY A 188 -19.38 -9.53 -15.43
N GLN A 189 -18.18 -9.08 -15.09
CA GLN A 189 -17.54 -9.43 -13.83
C GLN A 189 -17.81 -8.38 -12.73
N ARG A 190 -17.75 -8.83 -11.49
CA ARG A 190 -17.68 -7.93 -10.34
C ARG A 190 -16.31 -7.24 -10.33
N ILE A 191 -16.33 -5.92 -10.19
CA ILE A 191 -15.12 -5.10 -10.20
C ILE A 191 -15.01 -4.24 -8.94
N VAL A 192 -13.78 -3.87 -8.62
CA VAL A 192 -13.46 -2.84 -7.63
C VAL A 192 -12.66 -1.75 -8.33
N VAL A 193 -13.18 -0.54 -8.35
CA VAL A 193 -12.51 0.60 -8.97
C VAL A 193 -11.74 1.38 -7.91
N MET A 194 -10.43 1.50 -8.11
CA MET A 194 -9.54 2.34 -7.31
C MET A 194 -9.46 3.74 -7.93
N HIS A 195 -9.81 4.76 -7.18
CA HIS A 195 -9.81 6.14 -7.67
C HIS A 195 -9.42 7.14 -6.58
N GLU A 196 -9.16 8.38 -6.96
CA GLU A 196 -8.95 9.46 -6.00
C GLU A 196 -10.27 9.75 -5.25
N LYS A 197 -10.21 9.86 -3.93
CA LYS A 197 -11.36 10.15 -3.08
C LYS A 197 -12.02 11.45 -3.50
N GLY A 198 -13.31 11.39 -3.78
CA GLY A 198 -14.09 12.53 -4.29
C GLY A 198 -13.94 12.82 -5.79
N LYS A 199 -13.14 12.03 -6.54
CA LYS A 199 -12.93 12.19 -7.99
C LYS A 199 -13.01 10.84 -8.68
N THR A 200 -14.20 10.47 -9.12
CA THR A 200 -14.43 9.18 -9.80
C THR A 200 -13.89 9.12 -11.24
N ASP A 201 -13.46 10.26 -11.78
CA ASP A 201 -12.81 10.38 -13.08
C ASP A 201 -11.28 10.21 -13.03
N ASN A 202 -10.69 10.25 -11.83
CA ASN A 202 -9.27 10.00 -11.62
C ASN A 202 -9.06 8.57 -11.09
N VAL A 203 -9.10 7.60 -12.00
CA VAL A 203 -8.99 6.18 -11.71
C VAL A 203 -7.55 5.73 -11.71
N TYR A 204 -7.15 5.01 -10.67
CA TYR A 204 -5.83 4.40 -10.52
C TYR A 204 -5.79 2.97 -11.09
N GLY A 205 -6.93 2.27 -11.10
CA GLY A 205 -7.06 0.90 -11.62
C GLY A 205 -8.43 0.27 -11.33
N VAL A 206 -8.62 -0.89 -11.92
CA VAL A 206 -9.83 -1.71 -11.80
C VAL A 206 -9.41 -3.13 -11.48
#